data_94e4915a3e8a172fcf06e36197bf90e1
#
_entry.id   94e4915a3e8a172fcf06e36197bf90e1
#
_cell.length_a   1.000
_cell.length_b   1.000
_cell.length_c   1.000
_cell.angle_alpha   90.00
_cell.angle_beta   90.00
_cell.angle_gamma   90.00
#
_symmetry.space_group_name_H-M   'P 1'
#
loop_
_entity.id
_entity.type
_entity.pdbx_description
1 polymer ?
#
loop_
_entity_poly.entity_id
_entity_poly.type
_entity_poly.pdbx_seq_one_letter_code
_entity_poly.pdbx_strand_id
1 'polypeptide(L)'
;KLPWIPLTNVDGLSIKPVRASSESGMFSLIFKLDANSSFPTSIYLGGMDLLVLSGQLSYEQDGEESILAPGTWGFIPANSKVNSIKAIDDCEVLANFYGGVAFLDEKDSIKSILTSIDMLQLAKNNKIPLVPNSSAECWERGPEEAYDGPSEPLTIASSNAKALVSSDSGSVISSNVTHPHFVDTREIPWLVMPSMPDVGLKLLRVSEETGFVSMIVKHNGVALPHTHIGASDFLVLNGALGVRSGPPEGYGPGIWFYEPAGARHEATQRVTD
;
A
#
# COMPACT_ATOMS: atom_id res chain seq x y z
N LYS A 1 14.11 -13.00 -6.56
CA LYS A 1 13.45 -11.78 -7.07
C LYS A 1 12.24 -12.19 -7.89
N LEU A 2 11.09 -11.52 -7.69
CA LEU A 2 9.90 -11.75 -8.50
C LEU A 2 10.14 -11.28 -9.95
N PRO A 3 9.70 -12.04 -10.97
CA PRO A 3 9.79 -11.60 -12.35
C PRO A 3 8.79 -10.47 -12.65
N TRP A 4 9.11 -9.62 -13.61
CA TRP A 4 8.16 -8.69 -14.20
C TRP A 4 7.27 -9.44 -15.19
N ILE A 5 5.96 -9.27 -15.10
CA ILE A 5 4.96 -9.85 -15.99
C ILE A 5 4.37 -8.74 -16.84
N PRO A 6 4.57 -8.73 -18.16
CA PRO A 6 3.91 -7.76 -19.04
C PRO A 6 2.39 -7.93 -18.99
N LEU A 7 1.67 -6.83 -18.90
CA LEU A 7 0.21 -6.81 -19.09
C LEU A 7 -0.10 -6.67 -20.58
N THR A 8 -0.61 -7.73 -21.20
CA THR A 8 -0.81 -7.83 -22.65
C THR A 8 -1.75 -6.77 -23.24
N ASN A 9 -2.57 -6.13 -22.43
CA ASN A 9 -3.56 -5.15 -22.86
C ASN A 9 -3.11 -3.69 -22.69
N VAL A 10 -1.90 -3.45 -22.15
CA VAL A 10 -1.35 -2.12 -21.87
C VAL A 10 0.14 -2.11 -22.24
N ASP A 11 0.46 -1.41 -23.31
CA ASP A 11 1.83 -1.31 -23.79
C ASP A 11 2.74 -0.61 -22.77
N GLY A 12 3.94 -1.17 -22.57
CA GLY A 12 4.93 -0.64 -21.63
C GLY A 12 4.59 -0.82 -20.16
N LEU A 13 3.51 -1.56 -19.81
CA LEU A 13 3.16 -1.87 -18.43
C LEU A 13 3.54 -3.29 -18.07
N SER A 14 4.33 -3.44 -17.01
CA SER A 14 4.68 -4.72 -16.40
C SER A 14 4.37 -4.69 -14.91
N ILE A 15 4.01 -5.84 -14.34
CA ILE A 15 3.60 -5.94 -12.93
C ILE A 15 4.34 -7.03 -12.18
N LYS A 16 4.44 -6.87 -10.86
CA LYS A 16 4.80 -7.88 -9.88
C LYS A 16 3.67 -7.99 -8.87
N PRO A 17 2.77 -8.97 -8.99
CA PRO A 17 1.78 -9.21 -7.95
C PRO A 17 2.49 -9.59 -6.64
N VAL A 18 2.10 -8.98 -5.53
CA VAL A 18 2.66 -9.28 -4.20
C VAL A 18 1.61 -9.86 -3.25
N ARG A 19 0.35 -9.49 -3.44
CA ARG A 19 -0.78 -10.01 -2.68
C ARG A 19 -2.05 -10.03 -3.54
N ALA A 20 -2.90 -11.01 -3.33
CA ALA A 20 -4.26 -11.02 -3.88
C ALA A 20 -5.20 -11.79 -2.97
N SER A 21 -6.41 -11.27 -2.78
CA SER A 21 -7.47 -11.85 -1.98
C SER A 21 -8.69 -12.16 -2.83
N SER A 22 -9.07 -13.43 -2.89
CA SER A 22 -10.34 -13.81 -3.52
C SER A 22 -11.55 -13.44 -2.66
N GLU A 23 -11.39 -13.32 -1.35
CA GLU A 23 -12.48 -13.02 -0.41
C GLU A 23 -12.86 -11.54 -0.43
N SER A 24 -11.87 -10.66 -0.33
CA SER A 24 -12.11 -9.22 -0.27
C SER A 24 -12.08 -8.52 -1.64
N GLY A 25 -11.56 -9.19 -2.66
CA GLY A 25 -11.32 -8.58 -3.96
C GLY A 25 -10.12 -7.64 -4.02
N MET A 26 -9.41 -7.46 -2.89
CA MET A 26 -8.23 -6.60 -2.81
C MET A 26 -7.00 -7.28 -3.41
N PHE A 27 -6.11 -6.49 -3.97
CA PHE A 27 -4.80 -6.96 -4.41
C PHE A 27 -3.76 -5.84 -4.36
N SER A 28 -2.50 -6.22 -4.17
CA SER A 28 -1.35 -5.32 -4.14
C SER A 28 -0.34 -5.78 -5.17
N LEU A 29 0.26 -4.83 -5.84
CA LEU A 29 1.28 -5.09 -6.86
C LEU A 29 2.30 -3.93 -6.91
N ILE A 30 3.47 -4.21 -7.45
CA ILE A 30 4.37 -3.18 -7.95
C ILE A 30 4.20 -3.18 -9.47
N PHE A 31 3.91 -2.04 -10.07
CA PHE A 31 3.91 -1.91 -11.51
C PHE A 31 5.09 -1.07 -11.99
N LYS A 32 5.57 -1.41 -13.18
CA LYS A 32 6.56 -0.65 -13.93
C LYS A 32 5.91 -0.12 -15.17
N LEU A 33 6.06 1.17 -15.43
CA LEU A 33 5.77 1.82 -16.71
C LEU A 33 7.07 2.24 -17.36
N ASP A 34 7.24 1.84 -18.63
CA ASP A 34 8.35 2.29 -19.45
C ASP A 34 8.15 3.79 -19.79
N ALA A 35 9.25 4.52 -19.97
CA ALA A 35 9.23 5.93 -20.34
C ALA A 35 8.30 6.20 -21.54
N ASN A 36 7.50 7.25 -21.45
CA ASN A 36 6.47 7.64 -22.42
C ASN A 36 5.26 6.70 -22.56
N SER A 37 5.20 5.60 -21.83
CA SER A 37 3.99 4.76 -21.72
C SER A 37 2.98 5.39 -20.77
N SER A 38 1.73 4.92 -20.86
CA SER A 38 0.64 5.45 -20.05
C SER A 38 -0.15 4.33 -19.41
N PHE A 39 -0.49 4.50 -18.12
CA PHE A 39 -1.55 3.73 -17.50
C PHE A 39 -2.88 4.22 -18.08
N PRO A 40 -3.73 3.34 -18.60
CA PRO A 40 -4.93 3.78 -19.34
C PRO A 40 -5.94 4.54 -18.48
N THR A 41 -6.81 5.31 -19.12
CA THR A 41 -8.01 5.84 -18.45
C THR A 41 -8.77 4.71 -17.80
N SER A 42 -9.10 4.87 -16.52
CA SER A 42 -9.61 3.78 -15.68
C SER A 42 -10.65 4.25 -14.68
N ILE A 43 -11.55 3.32 -14.30
CA ILE A 43 -12.44 3.49 -13.14
C ILE A 43 -11.99 2.51 -12.06
N TYR A 44 -11.72 3.02 -10.87
CA TYR A 44 -11.29 2.25 -9.70
C TYR A 44 -12.50 1.83 -8.87
N LEU A 45 -12.93 0.56 -9.00
CA LEU A 45 -14.20 0.10 -8.42
C LEU A 45 -14.20 0.11 -6.89
N GLY A 46 -13.06 -0.21 -6.26
CA GLY A 46 -12.90 -0.17 -4.80
C GLY A 46 -12.01 0.95 -4.29
N GLY A 47 -11.51 1.79 -5.18
CA GLY A 47 -10.44 2.73 -4.88
C GLY A 47 -9.05 2.10 -4.89
N MET A 48 -8.03 2.94 -4.78
CA MET A 48 -6.62 2.54 -4.80
C MET A 48 -5.78 3.53 -4.02
N ASP A 49 -4.73 3.08 -3.35
CA ASP A 49 -3.60 3.95 -3.02
C ASP A 49 -2.33 3.55 -3.78
N LEU A 50 -1.44 4.50 -3.95
CA LEU A 50 -0.18 4.29 -4.63
C LEU A 50 0.97 5.02 -3.94
N LEU A 51 2.19 4.51 -4.13
CA LEU A 51 3.43 5.19 -3.75
C LEU A 51 4.42 5.10 -4.90
N VAL A 52 4.88 6.24 -5.39
CA VAL A 52 5.93 6.30 -6.42
C VAL A 52 7.27 5.91 -5.79
N LEU A 53 7.87 4.81 -6.26
CA LEU A 53 9.13 4.27 -5.76
C LEU A 53 10.33 4.83 -6.54
N SER A 54 10.20 4.94 -7.86
CA SER A 54 11.24 5.49 -8.74
C SER A 54 10.63 6.09 -10.01
N GLY A 55 11.39 6.94 -10.71
CA GLY A 55 10.94 7.63 -11.91
C GLY A 55 9.91 8.72 -11.63
N GLN A 56 9.29 9.25 -12.67
CA GLN A 56 8.30 10.33 -12.58
C GLN A 56 7.08 10.02 -13.44
N LEU A 57 5.92 10.34 -12.89
CA LEU A 57 4.64 10.25 -13.59
C LEU A 57 4.06 11.65 -13.78
N SER A 58 3.41 11.88 -14.92
CA SER A 58 2.57 13.05 -15.16
C SER A 58 1.11 12.64 -14.98
N TYR A 59 0.37 13.42 -14.23
CA TYR A 59 -1.06 13.27 -13.99
C TYR A 59 -1.77 14.58 -14.28
N GLU A 60 -2.80 14.53 -15.11
CA GLU A 60 -3.61 15.69 -15.48
C GLU A 60 -4.98 15.61 -14.81
N GLN A 61 -5.34 16.65 -14.08
CA GLN A 61 -6.67 16.83 -13.50
C GLN A 61 -7.16 18.25 -13.73
N ASP A 62 -8.38 18.40 -14.25
CA ASP A 62 -9.04 19.70 -14.49
C ASP A 62 -8.22 20.67 -15.34
N GLY A 63 -7.37 20.15 -16.23
CA GLY A 63 -6.48 20.92 -17.12
C GLY A 63 -5.17 21.35 -16.46
N GLU A 64 -4.92 20.94 -15.24
CA GLU A 64 -3.63 21.16 -14.57
C GLU A 64 -2.81 19.87 -14.55
N GLU A 65 -1.55 19.96 -14.99
CA GLU A 65 -0.60 18.86 -14.95
C GLU A 65 0.18 18.88 -13.63
N SER A 66 0.24 17.72 -12.98
CA SER A 66 1.02 17.48 -11.78
C SER A 66 2.09 16.42 -12.02
N ILE A 67 3.30 16.64 -11.50
CA ILE A 67 4.39 15.66 -11.55
C ILE A 67 4.45 14.91 -10.24
N LEU A 68 4.28 13.59 -10.34
CA LEU A 68 4.36 12.66 -9.22
C LEU A 68 5.77 12.06 -9.20
N ALA A 69 6.62 12.55 -8.30
CA ALA A 69 8.02 12.13 -8.13
C ALA A 69 8.13 11.00 -7.08
N PRO A 70 9.29 10.33 -6.96
CA PRO A 70 9.53 9.34 -5.92
C PRO A 70 9.24 9.90 -4.52
N GLY A 71 8.47 9.14 -3.72
CA GLY A 71 7.97 9.58 -2.41
C GLY A 71 6.57 10.23 -2.47
N THR A 72 6.00 10.48 -3.66
CA THR A 72 4.60 10.87 -3.77
C THR A 72 3.72 9.68 -3.43
N TRP A 73 2.84 9.84 -2.46
CA TRP A 73 1.74 8.94 -2.18
C TRP A 73 0.43 9.53 -2.69
N GLY A 74 -0.45 8.69 -3.21
CA GLY A 74 -1.74 9.11 -3.71
C GLY A 74 -2.87 8.17 -3.29
N PHE A 75 -4.08 8.73 -3.17
CA PHE A 75 -5.31 7.99 -2.97
C PHE A 75 -6.32 8.32 -4.06
N ILE A 76 -6.88 7.30 -4.67
CA ILE A 76 -7.93 7.37 -5.67
C ILE A 76 -9.18 6.75 -5.06
N PRO A 77 -10.25 7.52 -4.81
CA PRO A 77 -11.48 7.00 -4.21
C PRO A 77 -12.18 5.96 -5.10
N ALA A 78 -13.03 5.15 -4.48
CA ALA A 78 -13.89 4.20 -5.20
C ALA A 78 -14.78 4.91 -6.21
N ASN A 79 -15.00 4.25 -7.35
CA ASN A 79 -15.80 4.74 -8.48
C ASN A 79 -15.27 6.01 -9.15
N SER A 80 -14.05 6.43 -8.83
CA SER A 80 -13.41 7.56 -9.53
C SER A 80 -12.94 7.14 -10.90
N LYS A 81 -13.25 7.96 -11.90
CA LYS A 81 -12.63 7.91 -13.22
C LYS A 81 -11.35 8.73 -13.17
N VAL A 82 -10.26 8.13 -13.55
CA VAL A 82 -8.94 8.77 -13.65
C VAL A 82 -8.50 8.74 -15.10
N ASN A 83 -8.12 9.89 -15.63
CA ASN A 83 -7.50 9.98 -16.95
C ASN A 83 -6.15 9.24 -16.97
N SER A 84 -5.60 9.03 -18.15
CA SER A 84 -4.33 8.30 -18.26
C SER A 84 -3.22 9.01 -17.45
N ILE A 85 -2.46 8.21 -16.70
CA ILE A 85 -1.25 8.65 -16.00
C ILE A 85 -0.07 8.27 -16.90
N LYS A 86 0.75 9.25 -17.28
CA LYS A 86 1.87 9.04 -18.20
C LYS A 86 3.19 8.93 -17.46
N ALA A 87 4.02 7.97 -17.83
CA ALA A 87 5.40 7.90 -17.37
C ALA A 87 6.28 8.90 -18.13
N ILE A 88 6.96 9.77 -17.42
CA ILE A 88 7.98 10.68 -17.97
C ILE A 88 9.28 9.91 -18.15
N ASP A 89 9.66 9.15 -17.12
CA ASP A 89 10.80 8.25 -17.11
C ASP A 89 10.32 6.83 -16.85
N ASP A 90 11.21 5.83 -16.97
CA ASP A 90 10.95 4.48 -16.45
C ASP A 90 10.60 4.58 -14.97
N CYS A 91 9.40 4.17 -14.57
CA CYS A 91 8.95 4.34 -13.20
C CYS A 91 8.46 3.03 -12.58
N GLU A 92 8.66 2.90 -11.28
CA GLU A 92 8.11 1.83 -10.45
C GLU A 92 7.17 2.42 -9.39
N VAL A 93 6.01 1.80 -9.23
CA VAL A 93 4.97 2.27 -8.31
C VAL A 93 4.40 1.09 -7.54
N LEU A 94 4.36 1.21 -6.21
CA LEU A 94 3.56 0.33 -5.37
C LEU A 94 2.11 0.78 -5.45
N ALA A 95 1.18 -0.16 -5.67
CA ALA A 95 -0.24 0.11 -5.73
C ALA A 95 -1.04 -0.94 -4.96
N ASN A 96 -1.97 -0.47 -4.13
CA ASN A 96 -2.92 -1.28 -3.38
C ASN A 96 -4.32 -1.00 -3.89
N PHE A 97 -4.93 -2.00 -4.52
CA PHE A 97 -6.29 -1.92 -5.06
C PHE A 97 -7.25 -2.51 -4.03
N TYR A 98 -8.26 -1.74 -3.64
CA TYR A 98 -9.33 -2.16 -2.72
C TYR A 98 -10.50 -2.83 -3.43
N GLY A 99 -10.38 -3.04 -4.73
CA GLY A 99 -11.31 -3.71 -5.62
C GLY A 99 -10.75 -3.78 -7.02
N GLY A 100 -11.55 -4.19 -8.00
CA GLY A 100 -11.14 -4.22 -9.41
C GLY A 100 -10.89 -2.84 -9.98
N VAL A 101 -10.16 -2.81 -11.10
CA VAL A 101 -9.99 -1.62 -11.94
C VAL A 101 -10.51 -1.92 -13.35
N ALA A 102 -11.38 -1.06 -13.87
CA ALA A 102 -11.91 -1.14 -15.22
C ALA A 102 -11.12 -0.19 -16.12
N PHE A 103 -10.48 -0.73 -17.14
CA PHE A 103 -9.82 0.03 -18.20
C PHE A 103 -10.84 0.45 -19.25
N LEU A 104 -10.78 1.71 -19.66
CA LEU A 104 -11.70 2.28 -20.63
C LEU A 104 -11.06 2.38 -22.02
N ASP A 105 -11.88 2.34 -23.06
CA ASP A 105 -11.51 2.69 -24.42
C ASP A 105 -11.69 4.20 -24.66
N GLU A 106 -11.38 4.66 -25.87
CA GLU A 106 -11.52 6.06 -26.30
C GLU A 106 -12.96 6.59 -26.27
N LYS A 107 -13.95 5.73 -26.12
CA LYS A 107 -15.38 6.07 -26.03
C LYS A 107 -15.92 5.95 -24.60
N ASP A 108 -15.04 5.83 -23.62
CA ASP A 108 -15.40 5.60 -22.22
C ASP A 108 -16.16 4.28 -21.97
N SER A 109 -16.07 3.32 -22.89
CA SER A 109 -16.61 2.00 -22.66
C SER A 109 -15.61 1.09 -21.97
N ILE A 110 -16.07 0.18 -21.12
CA ILE A 110 -15.19 -0.77 -20.44
C ILE A 110 -14.57 -1.72 -21.47
N LYS A 111 -13.26 -1.65 -21.65
CA LYS A 111 -12.46 -2.51 -22.50
C LYS A 111 -12.09 -3.83 -21.81
N SER A 112 -11.69 -3.73 -20.53
CA SER A 112 -11.34 -4.87 -19.70
C SER A 112 -11.40 -4.51 -18.23
N ILE A 113 -11.49 -5.52 -17.36
CA ILE A 113 -11.42 -5.33 -15.90
C ILE A 113 -10.27 -6.18 -15.39
N LEU A 114 -9.48 -5.62 -14.48
CA LEU A 114 -8.44 -6.31 -13.75
C LEU A 114 -8.89 -6.51 -12.31
N THR A 115 -8.79 -7.73 -11.80
CA THR A 115 -9.30 -8.13 -10.49
C THR A 115 -8.25 -8.90 -9.69
N SER A 116 -8.53 -9.18 -8.41
CA SER A 116 -7.71 -10.07 -7.59
C SER A 116 -7.64 -11.49 -8.18
N ILE A 117 -8.70 -11.97 -8.85
CA ILE A 117 -8.71 -13.29 -9.49
C ILE A 117 -7.72 -13.33 -10.66
N ASP A 118 -7.62 -12.26 -11.43
CA ASP A 118 -6.62 -12.17 -12.49
C ASP A 118 -5.21 -12.18 -11.92
N MET A 119 -4.98 -11.51 -10.78
CA MET A 119 -3.69 -11.54 -10.08
C MET A 119 -3.34 -12.94 -9.59
N LEU A 120 -4.29 -13.67 -9.01
CA LEU A 120 -4.10 -15.07 -8.59
C LEU A 120 -3.75 -15.96 -9.79
N GLN A 121 -4.44 -15.79 -10.92
CA GLN A 121 -4.19 -16.56 -12.12
C GLN A 121 -2.83 -16.23 -12.75
N LEU A 122 -2.47 -14.95 -12.83
CA LEU A 122 -1.16 -14.50 -13.31
C LEU A 122 -0.03 -15.05 -12.44
N ALA A 123 -0.17 -14.98 -11.13
CA ALA A 123 0.81 -15.52 -10.19
C ALA A 123 0.97 -17.04 -10.37
N LYS A 124 -0.13 -17.78 -10.47
CA LYS A 124 -0.11 -19.22 -10.71
C LYS A 124 0.60 -19.57 -12.01
N ASN A 125 0.27 -18.88 -13.10
CA ASN A 125 0.86 -19.14 -14.42
C ASN A 125 2.37 -18.85 -14.44
N ASN A 126 2.83 -17.88 -13.66
CA ASN A 126 4.23 -17.47 -13.57
C ASN A 126 4.97 -18.06 -12.38
N LYS A 127 4.35 -18.98 -11.64
CA LYS A 127 4.92 -19.64 -10.45
C LYS A 127 5.39 -18.64 -9.37
N ILE A 128 4.65 -17.55 -9.20
CA ILE A 128 4.91 -16.54 -8.16
C ILE A 128 4.23 -16.99 -6.88
N PRO A 129 4.97 -17.14 -5.78
CA PRO A 129 4.36 -17.38 -4.48
C PRO A 129 3.74 -16.06 -3.98
N LEU A 130 2.41 -15.96 -4.09
CA LEU A 130 1.71 -14.84 -3.45
C LEU A 130 1.69 -15.06 -1.94
N VAL A 131 1.70 -13.95 -1.21
CA VAL A 131 1.50 -13.99 0.23
C VAL A 131 0.10 -14.54 0.50
N PRO A 132 -0.05 -15.55 1.36
CA PRO A 132 -1.36 -16.07 1.75
C PRO A 132 -2.24 -14.96 2.27
N ASN A 133 -3.48 -14.94 1.81
CA ASN A 133 -4.47 -13.98 2.27
C ASN A 133 -5.56 -14.72 3.04
N SER A 134 -5.19 -15.55 3.94
CA SER A 134 -6.16 -16.32 4.68
C SER A 134 -6.27 -15.78 6.10
N SER A 135 -7.35 -15.07 6.37
CA SER A 135 -7.79 -14.86 7.75
C SER A 135 -8.06 -16.22 8.45
N ALA A 136 -8.35 -17.27 7.68
CA ALA A 136 -8.50 -18.62 8.20
C ALA A 136 -7.20 -19.15 8.83
N GLU A 137 -6.04 -18.83 8.30
CA GLU A 137 -4.76 -19.24 8.90
C GLU A 137 -4.55 -18.66 10.30
N CYS A 138 -5.17 -17.54 10.62
CA CYS A 138 -5.12 -16.95 11.96
C CYS A 138 -5.91 -17.77 12.98
N TRP A 139 -6.99 -18.41 12.56
CA TRP A 139 -7.87 -19.19 13.41
C TRP A 139 -7.34 -20.61 13.68
N GLU A 140 -6.40 -21.07 12.88
CA GLU A 140 -5.71 -22.34 13.09
C GLU A 140 -4.59 -22.24 14.14
N ARG A 141 -4.23 -21.03 14.56
CA ARG A 141 -3.28 -20.79 15.64
C ARG A 141 -3.95 -21.09 16.99
N GLY A 142 -3.17 -21.70 17.87
CA GLY A 142 -3.68 -22.09 19.18
C GLY A 142 -4.15 -20.92 20.05
N PRO A 143 -4.92 -21.19 21.10
CA PRO A 143 -5.44 -20.16 22.01
C PRO A 143 -4.35 -19.28 22.64
N GLU A 144 -3.15 -19.79 22.80
CA GLU A 144 -1.98 -19.08 23.31
C GLU A 144 -1.44 -17.99 22.36
N GLU A 145 -1.85 -18.05 21.08
CA GLU A 145 -1.52 -17.03 20.07
C GLU A 145 -2.67 -16.05 19.84
N ALA A 146 -3.78 -16.21 20.59
CA ALA A 146 -4.88 -15.28 20.53
C ALA A 146 -4.47 -13.92 21.13
N TYR A 147 -5.18 -12.87 20.68
CA TYR A 147 -4.96 -11.51 21.14
C TYR A 147 -5.12 -11.40 22.66
N ASP A 148 -4.04 -11.04 23.34
CA ASP A 148 -4.00 -10.70 24.76
C ASP A 148 -3.52 -9.25 25.01
N GLY A 149 -3.60 -8.41 23.96
CA GLY A 149 -3.12 -7.03 23.99
C GLY A 149 -3.89 -6.13 24.94
N PRO A 150 -3.40 -4.91 25.16
CA PRO A 150 -4.02 -3.95 26.06
C PRO A 150 -5.47 -3.68 25.63
N SER A 151 -6.38 -3.76 26.60
CA SER A 151 -7.82 -3.51 26.40
C SER A 151 -8.15 -2.04 26.10
N GLU A 152 -7.17 -1.14 26.18
CA GLU A 152 -7.38 0.28 25.93
C GLU A 152 -7.00 0.64 24.51
N PRO A 153 -7.91 1.29 23.75
CA PRO A 153 -7.59 1.80 22.42
C PRO A 153 -6.45 2.84 22.52
N LEU A 154 -5.56 2.84 21.54
CA LEU A 154 -4.50 3.83 21.38
C LEU A 154 -5.11 5.23 21.15
N THR A 155 -5.59 5.84 22.22
CA THR A 155 -6.24 7.16 22.23
C THR A 155 -5.37 8.26 21.59
N ILE A 156 -4.06 8.09 21.66
CA ILE A 156 -3.07 9.03 21.12
C ILE A 156 -3.06 9.02 19.59
N ALA A 157 -3.20 7.86 18.97
CA ALA A 157 -3.23 7.78 17.51
C ALA A 157 -4.48 8.47 16.92
N SER A 158 -5.63 8.35 17.59
CA SER A 158 -6.87 8.99 17.13
C SER A 158 -6.85 10.51 17.34
N SER A 159 -6.28 11.01 18.42
CA SER A 159 -6.17 12.46 18.66
C SER A 159 -5.17 13.12 17.70
N ASN A 160 -4.04 12.47 17.43
CA ASN A 160 -3.06 12.97 16.47
C ASN A 160 -3.54 12.87 15.03
N ALA A 161 -4.26 11.80 14.68
CA ALA A 161 -4.90 11.67 13.37
C ALA A 161 -5.95 12.77 13.14
N LYS A 162 -6.75 13.11 14.15
CA LYS A 162 -7.70 14.23 14.08
C LYS A 162 -7.00 15.58 13.93
N ALA A 163 -5.91 15.79 14.63
CA ALA A 163 -5.12 17.02 14.52
C ALA A 163 -4.50 17.18 13.12
N LEU A 164 -4.03 16.09 12.51
CA LEU A 164 -3.48 16.08 11.15
C LEU A 164 -4.57 16.26 10.08
N VAL A 165 -5.75 15.66 10.28
CA VAL A 165 -6.90 15.82 9.38
C VAL A 165 -7.45 17.25 9.43
N SER A 166 -7.38 17.92 10.58
CA SER A 166 -7.85 19.29 10.77
C SER A 166 -6.84 20.36 10.35
N SER A 167 -5.58 19.99 10.08
CA SER A 167 -4.59 20.93 9.58
C SER A 167 -4.75 21.11 8.07
N ASP A 168 -4.69 22.35 7.60
CA ASP A 168 -4.69 22.69 6.16
C ASP A 168 -3.51 22.11 5.37
N SER A 169 -2.67 21.32 6.03
CA SER A 169 -1.48 20.69 5.43
C SER A 169 -1.80 19.55 4.45
N GLY A 170 -3.05 19.13 4.32
CA GLY A 170 -3.47 18.11 3.34
C GLY A 170 -2.84 16.73 3.52
N SER A 171 -2.20 16.45 4.65
CA SER A 171 -1.35 15.28 4.84
C SER A 171 -2.09 14.00 5.26
N VAL A 172 -3.34 14.10 5.70
CA VAL A 172 -4.16 12.92 6.03
C VAL A 172 -5.49 13.02 5.30
N ILE A 173 -5.81 11.97 4.57
CA ILE A 173 -7.03 11.90 3.77
C ILE A 173 -8.10 11.17 4.56
N SER A 174 -9.25 11.83 4.77
CA SER A 174 -10.44 11.21 5.32
C SER A 174 -11.17 10.38 4.26
N SER A 175 -12.05 9.49 4.68
CA SER A 175 -12.90 8.68 3.81
C SER A 175 -13.84 9.49 2.90
N ASN A 176 -13.99 10.78 3.15
CA ASN A 176 -14.90 11.68 2.39
C ASN A 176 -14.27 12.29 1.13
N VAL A 177 -13.07 11.90 0.77
CA VAL A 177 -12.43 12.36 -0.47
C VAL A 177 -13.14 11.74 -1.67
N THR A 178 -13.63 12.58 -2.57
CA THR A 178 -14.37 12.17 -3.77
C THR A 178 -13.57 12.26 -5.06
N HIS A 179 -12.33 12.74 -5.00
CA HIS A 179 -11.42 12.92 -6.14
C HIS A 179 -10.02 12.42 -5.80
N PRO A 180 -9.19 12.10 -6.79
CA PRO A 180 -7.80 11.73 -6.57
C PRO A 180 -7.03 12.79 -5.79
N HIS A 181 -6.18 12.34 -4.87
CA HIS A 181 -5.39 13.21 -4.01
C HIS A 181 -3.97 12.68 -3.86
N PHE A 182 -2.99 13.57 -4.03
CA PHE A 182 -1.57 13.22 -3.98
C PHE A 182 -0.84 14.12 -2.98
N VAL A 183 0.08 13.53 -2.24
CA VAL A 183 0.93 14.24 -1.27
C VAL A 183 2.38 13.80 -1.38
N ASP A 184 3.31 14.74 -1.20
CA ASP A 184 4.72 14.41 -1.02
C ASP A 184 4.95 13.91 0.42
N THR A 185 5.24 12.64 0.56
CA THR A 185 5.43 12.04 1.88
C THR A 185 6.66 12.58 2.62
N ARG A 186 7.59 13.22 1.93
CA ARG A 186 8.77 13.85 2.54
C ARG A 186 8.38 15.05 3.39
N GLU A 187 7.31 15.74 3.03
CA GLU A 187 6.80 16.91 3.77
C GLU A 187 5.92 16.55 4.98
N ILE A 188 5.46 15.29 5.07
CA ILE A 188 4.68 14.82 6.21
C ILE A 188 5.61 14.65 7.43
N PRO A 189 5.31 15.26 8.57
CA PRO A 189 6.13 15.13 9.75
C PRO A 189 6.07 13.71 10.34
N TRP A 190 7.18 13.29 10.97
CA TRP A 190 7.20 12.06 11.73
C TRP A 190 6.49 12.25 13.08
N LEU A 191 5.52 11.40 13.34
CA LEU A 191 4.86 11.28 14.64
C LEU A 191 5.56 10.18 15.44
N VAL A 192 5.79 10.42 16.70
CA VAL A 192 6.35 9.45 17.65
C VAL A 192 5.31 9.18 18.73
N MET A 193 4.95 7.91 18.88
CA MET A 193 4.01 7.51 19.94
C MET A 193 4.78 7.36 21.27
N PRO A 194 4.28 7.95 22.38
CA PRO A 194 4.93 7.79 23.69
C PRO A 194 5.09 6.33 24.14
N SER A 195 4.16 5.45 23.74
CA SER A 195 4.22 4.00 24.01
C SER A 195 5.28 3.26 23.18
N MET A 196 5.72 3.84 22.05
CA MET A 196 6.73 3.27 21.15
C MET A 196 7.70 4.38 20.69
N PRO A 197 8.57 4.89 21.58
CA PRO A 197 9.42 6.06 21.26
C PRO A 197 10.44 5.82 20.15
N ASP A 198 10.75 4.55 19.89
CA ASP A 198 11.68 4.16 18.82
C ASP A 198 10.99 3.94 17.45
N VAL A 199 9.69 4.22 17.37
CA VAL A 199 8.92 4.08 16.12
C VAL A 199 8.36 5.43 15.71
N GLY A 200 8.73 5.87 14.52
CA GLY A 200 8.15 7.05 13.87
C GLY A 200 7.10 6.64 12.83
N LEU A 201 6.01 7.38 12.76
CA LEU A 201 4.91 7.16 11.83
C LEU A 201 4.68 8.40 10.98
N LYS A 202 4.41 8.20 9.69
CA LYS A 202 3.77 9.20 8.82
C LYS A 202 2.41 8.65 8.42
N LEU A 203 1.35 9.24 8.93
CA LEU A 203 -0.02 8.85 8.58
C LEU A 203 -0.37 9.43 7.21
N LEU A 204 -0.80 8.57 6.30
CA LEU A 204 -1.16 8.92 4.93
C LEU A 204 -2.68 8.94 4.75
N ARG A 205 -3.36 7.92 5.26
CA ARG A 205 -4.81 7.78 5.20
C ARG A 205 -5.33 7.06 6.43
N VAL A 206 -6.47 7.52 6.92
CA VAL A 206 -7.26 6.85 7.95
C VAL A 206 -8.70 6.80 7.49
N SER A 207 -9.31 5.61 7.46
CA SER A 207 -10.72 5.41 7.15
C SER A 207 -11.47 5.06 8.42
N GLU A 208 -12.34 5.96 8.87
CA GLU A 208 -13.20 5.73 10.05
C GLU A 208 -14.24 4.62 9.77
N GLU A 209 -14.66 4.46 8.51
CA GLU A 209 -15.67 3.47 8.11
C GLU A 209 -15.16 2.04 8.16
N THR A 210 -13.91 1.83 7.73
CA THR A 210 -13.33 0.50 7.57
C THR A 210 -12.25 0.18 8.60
N GLY A 211 -11.78 1.17 9.35
CA GLY A 211 -10.60 1.06 10.22
C GLY A 211 -9.28 0.94 9.45
N PHE A 212 -9.29 1.18 8.14
CA PHE A 212 -8.10 1.05 7.31
C PHE A 212 -7.13 2.22 7.55
N VAL A 213 -5.83 1.92 7.68
CA VAL A 213 -4.78 2.91 7.85
C VAL A 213 -3.66 2.65 6.87
N SER A 214 -3.30 3.68 6.08
CA SER A 214 -2.07 3.69 5.28
C SER A 214 -1.05 4.59 5.96
N MET A 215 0.20 4.12 6.11
CA MET A 215 1.26 4.86 6.79
C MET A 215 2.64 4.45 6.33
N ILE A 216 3.62 5.31 6.57
CA ILE A 216 5.04 4.94 6.51
C ILE A 216 5.55 4.80 7.93
N VAL A 217 6.24 3.71 8.21
CA VAL A 217 6.81 3.40 9.52
C VAL A 217 8.33 3.49 9.45
N LYS A 218 8.93 4.14 10.45
CA LYS A 218 10.38 4.22 10.62
C LYS A 218 10.77 3.60 11.94
N HIS A 219 11.68 2.65 11.91
CA HIS A 219 12.31 2.08 13.09
C HIS A 219 13.61 2.82 13.41
N ASN A 220 13.69 3.49 14.58
CA ASN A 220 14.92 4.08 15.12
C ASN A 220 15.61 3.15 16.13
N GLY A 221 14.90 2.17 16.63
CA GLY A 221 15.32 1.15 17.58
C GLY A 221 14.45 -0.09 17.48
N VAL A 222 13.99 -0.60 18.60
CA VAL A 222 13.18 -1.81 18.72
C VAL A 222 11.70 -1.47 18.84
N ALA A 223 10.88 -2.01 17.95
CA ALA A 223 9.43 -2.08 18.19
C ALA A 223 9.13 -3.33 19.02
N LEU A 224 8.44 -3.13 20.13
CA LEU A 224 8.09 -4.23 21.04
C LEU A 224 7.10 -5.20 20.38
N PRO A 225 7.05 -6.46 20.85
CA PRO A 225 6.05 -7.40 20.40
C PRO A 225 4.64 -6.86 20.59
N HIS A 226 3.79 -7.03 19.59
CA HIS A 226 2.39 -6.57 19.60
C HIS A 226 1.52 -7.48 18.74
N THR A 227 0.21 -7.29 18.80
CA THR A 227 -0.76 -8.05 18.01
C THR A 227 -1.50 -7.13 17.07
N HIS A 228 -1.60 -7.51 15.81
CA HIS A 228 -2.39 -6.81 14.81
C HIS A 228 -3.87 -7.20 14.94
N ILE A 229 -4.74 -6.27 15.26
CA ILE A 229 -6.20 -6.49 15.28
C ILE A 229 -6.72 -6.73 13.86
N GLY A 230 -6.29 -5.91 12.91
CA GLY A 230 -6.51 -6.12 11.48
C GLY A 230 -5.27 -6.69 10.80
N ALA A 231 -5.43 -7.26 9.61
CA ALA A 231 -4.28 -7.67 8.81
C ALA A 231 -3.41 -6.46 8.43
N SER A 232 -2.10 -6.67 8.36
CA SER A 232 -1.13 -5.67 7.94
C SER A 232 -0.28 -6.23 6.81
N ASP A 233 0.00 -5.39 5.82
CA ASP A 233 1.03 -5.67 4.83
C ASP A 233 1.94 -4.45 4.65
N PHE A 234 3.20 -4.69 4.37
CA PHE A 234 4.16 -3.60 4.19
C PHE A 234 5.35 -3.99 3.29
N LEU A 235 5.89 -2.98 2.64
CA LEU A 235 7.09 -3.05 1.81
C LEU A 235 8.25 -2.37 2.53
N VAL A 236 9.40 -3.02 2.64
CA VAL A 236 10.63 -2.36 3.08
C VAL A 236 11.09 -1.41 1.99
N LEU A 237 11.12 -0.12 2.29
CA LEU A 237 11.52 0.94 1.36
C LEU A 237 13.01 1.25 1.43
N ASN A 238 13.58 1.25 2.64
CA ASN A 238 14.97 1.60 2.88
C ASN A 238 15.51 0.92 4.13
N GLY A 239 16.83 0.76 4.21
CA GLY A 239 17.50 0.10 5.32
C GLY A 239 17.26 -1.41 5.37
N ALA A 240 17.44 -2.01 6.53
CA ALA A 240 17.13 -3.41 6.78
C ALA A 240 16.35 -3.59 8.09
N LEU A 241 15.26 -4.33 8.00
CA LEU A 241 14.39 -4.67 9.12
C LEU A 241 14.72 -6.07 9.64
N GLY A 242 15.15 -6.14 10.90
CA GLY A 242 15.36 -7.39 11.60
C GLY A 242 14.08 -7.89 12.24
N VAL A 243 13.78 -9.16 12.05
CA VAL A 243 12.70 -9.90 12.73
C VAL A 243 13.34 -11.04 13.48
N ARG A 244 12.87 -11.36 14.68
CA ARG A 244 13.53 -12.32 15.59
C ARG A 244 13.87 -13.68 14.93
N SER A 245 12.99 -14.19 14.07
CA SER A 245 13.19 -15.46 13.35
C SER A 245 13.78 -15.28 11.95
N GLY A 246 14.15 -14.05 11.59
CA GLY A 246 14.70 -13.73 10.27
C GLY A 246 16.22 -13.87 10.20
N PRO A 247 16.80 -13.60 9.04
CA PRO A 247 18.23 -13.59 8.85
C PRO A 247 18.89 -12.47 9.67
N PRO A 248 20.12 -12.67 10.17
CA PRO A 248 20.81 -11.67 11.01
C PRO A 248 21.08 -10.35 10.28
N GLU A 249 21.22 -10.36 8.96
CA GLU A 249 21.36 -9.17 8.12
C GLU A 249 20.04 -8.40 7.94
N GLY A 250 18.93 -8.97 8.38
CA GLY A 250 17.60 -8.40 8.21
C GLY A 250 17.05 -8.51 6.80
N TYR A 251 15.89 -7.92 6.59
CA TYR A 251 15.17 -7.87 5.31
C TYR A 251 15.31 -6.47 4.70
N GLY A 252 15.95 -6.40 3.54
CA GLY A 252 16.24 -5.17 2.83
C GLY A 252 15.10 -4.65 1.94
N PRO A 253 15.34 -3.56 1.20
CA PRO A 253 14.37 -2.93 0.31
C PRO A 253 13.78 -3.90 -0.72
N GLY A 254 12.48 -3.76 -0.98
CA GLY A 254 11.71 -4.60 -1.90
C GLY A 254 11.18 -5.90 -1.29
N ILE A 255 11.46 -6.18 -0.01
CA ILE A 255 10.83 -7.30 0.70
C ILE A 255 9.43 -6.90 1.13
N TRP A 256 8.45 -7.74 0.79
CA TRP A 256 7.06 -7.60 1.17
C TRP A 256 6.71 -8.52 2.33
N PHE A 257 6.05 -7.98 3.33
CA PHE A 257 5.55 -8.71 4.48
C PHE A 257 4.03 -8.70 4.50
N TYR A 258 3.45 -9.76 5.02
CA TYR A 258 2.04 -9.86 5.35
C TYR A 258 1.88 -10.47 6.73
N GLU A 259 1.07 -9.83 7.54
CA GLU A 259 0.73 -10.26 8.89
C GLU A 259 -0.78 -10.39 8.98
N PRO A 260 -1.28 -11.63 9.16
CA PRO A 260 -2.72 -11.87 9.27
C PRO A 260 -3.33 -11.15 10.49
N ALA A 261 -4.63 -10.89 10.43
CA ALA A 261 -5.38 -10.38 11.58
C ALA A 261 -5.27 -11.35 12.76
N GLY A 262 -5.06 -10.83 13.97
CA GLY A 262 -4.86 -11.60 15.19
C GLY A 262 -3.46 -12.19 15.34
N ALA A 263 -2.57 -12.05 14.36
CA ALA A 263 -1.19 -12.51 14.48
C ALA A 263 -0.42 -11.70 15.52
N ARG A 264 0.28 -12.39 16.42
CA ARG A 264 1.23 -11.75 17.32
C ARG A 264 2.53 -11.49 16.56
N HIS A 265 2.87 -10.21 16.48
CA HIS A 265 4.10 -9.75 15.87
C HIS A 265 5.25 -9.83 16.88
N GLU A 266 6.33 -10.51 16.51
CA GLU A 266 7.57 -10.50 17.28
C GLU A 266 8.24 -9.13 17.21
N ALA A 267 9.13 -8.86 18.14
CA ALA A 267 9.89 -7.61 18.12
C ALA A 267 10.64 -7.43 16.78
N THR A 268 10.48 -6.25 16.19
CA THR A 268 11.23 -5.84 15.02
C THR A 268 12.22 -4.74 15.38
N GLN A 269 13.33 -4.68 14.67
CA GLN A 269 14.36 -3.67 14.93
C GLN A 269 15.02 -3.23 13.63
N ARG A 270 15.58 -2.03 13.66
CA ARG A 270 16.48 -1.56 12.62
C ARG A 270 17.81 -2.33 12.71
N VAL A 271 18.25 -2.91 11.59
CA VAL A 271 19.56 -3.57 11.48
C VAL A 271 20.55 -2.63 10.82
N THR A 272 20.13 -1.89 9.78
CA THR A 272 20.95 -0.88 9.09
C THR A 272 20.12 0.35 8.77
N ASP A 273 20.81 1.47 8.52
CA ASP A 273 20.20 2.71 8.06
C ASP A 273 19.67 2.62 6.62
#